data_030d79d92bf6f29011baf230953aefed
#
_entry.id   030d79d92bf6f29011baf230953aefed
#
_cell.length_a   1.000
_cell.length_b   1.000
_cell.length_c   1.000
_cell.angle_alpha   90.00
_cell.angle_beta   90.00
_cell.angle_gamma   90.00
#
_symmetry.space_group_name_H-M   'P 1'
#
loop_
_entity.id
_entity.type
_entity.pdbx_description
1 polymer ?
#
loop_
_entity_poly.entity_id
_entity_poly.type
_entity_poly.pdbx_seq_one_letter_code
_entity_poly.pdbx_strand_id
1 'polypeptide(L)'
;MRSRPDVNPERLLVFGQSLGGTNAIAVVGAGNKAGVRAVAIESTFSSYSSIANDKLPGAGILVGNRYSARRFVAQISPIPLLLMHGTADQVIPAKHSQILFELAQEPKQLILIPNGTHLGLSGKGGYETQLLDFFNRHSE
;
A
#
# COMPACT_ATOMS: atom_id res chain seq x y z
N MET A 1 -11.76 -16.24 -0.98
CA MET A 1 -10.40 -16.65 -1.38
C MET A 1 -9.87 -17.77 -0.48
N ARG A 2 -9.84 -17.64 0.83
CA ARG A 2 -9.33 -18.68 1.76
C ARG A 2 -10.05 -20.04 1.71
N SER A 3 -11.28 -20.08 1.24
CA SER A 3 -12.08 -21.31 1.09
C SER A 3 -11.85 -22.05 -0.26
N ARG A 4 -11.02 -21.50 -1.13
CA ARG A 4 -10.70 -22.15 -2.42
C ARG A 4 -9.70 -23.30 -2.21
N PRO A 5 -9.93 -24.47 -2.82
CA PRO A 5 -9.05 -25.64 -2.64
C PRO A 5 -7.67 -25.49 -3.29
N ASP A 6 -7.55 -24.57 -4.26
CA ASP A 6 -6.31 -24.27 -4.98
C ASP A 6 -5.48 -23.13 -4.34
N VAL A 7 -5.92 -22.58 -3.19
CA VAL A 7 -5.23 -21.53 -2.45
C VAL A 7 -4.75 -22.05 -1.11
N ASN A 8 -3.47 -21.85 -0.80
CA ASN A 8 -2.96 -22.08 0.55
C ASN A 8 -3.35 -20.88 1.46
N PRO A 9 -4.31 -21.05 2.37
CA PRO A 9 -4.79 -19.94 3.20
C PRO A 9 -3.77 -19.44 4.22
N GLU A 10 -2.70 -20.20 4.49
CA GLU A 10 -1.63 -19.83 5.42
C GLU A 10 -0.46 -19.08 4.74
N ARG A 11 -0.52 -18.90 3.40
CA ARG A 11 0.55 -18.30 2.60
C ARG A 11 -0.01 -17.28 1.62
N LEU A 12 -0.62 -16.22 2.16
CA LEU A 12 -1.25 -15.17 1.36
C LEU A 12 -0.29 -13.98 1.21
N LEU A 13 -0.06 -13.57 -0.02
CA LEU A 13 0.62 -12.33 -0.37
C LEU A 13 -0.45 -11.32 -0.82
N VAL A 14 -0.42 -10.13 -0.24
CA VAL A 14 -1.41 -9.09 -0.53
C VAL A 14 -0.75 -8.00 -1.36
N PHE A 15 -1.32 -7.71 -2.52
CA PHE A 15 -0.94 -6.57 -3.35
C PHE A 15 -2.13 -5.63 -3.53
N GLY A 16 -1.88 -4.34 -3.37
CA GLY A 16 -2.90 -3.31 -3.56
C GLY A 16 -2.36 -2.08 -4.28
N GLN A 17 -3.04 -1.65 -5.34
CA GLN A 17 -2.68 -0.47 -6.11
C GLN A 17 -3.74 0.62 -5.95
N SER A 18 -3.33 1.88 -5.85
CA SER A 18 -4.21 3.05 -5.78
C SER A 18 -5.27 2.90 -4.67
N LEU A 19 -6.55 3.02 -4.96
CA LEU A 19 -7.65 2.76 -4.02
C LEU A 19 -7.59 1.34 -3.44
N GLY A 20 -7.18 0.34 -4.24
CA GLY A 20 -6.98 -1.04 -3.76
C GLY A 20 -5.92 -1.14 -2.67
N GLY A 21 -4.88 -0.31 -2.72
CA GLY A 21 -3.87 -0.20 -1.68
C GLY A 21 -4.43 0.33 -0.35
N THR A 22 -5.23 1.39 -0.39
CA THR A 22 -5.92 1.91 0.79
C THR A 22 -6.82 0.85 1.43
N ASN A 23 -7.58 0.10 0.61
CA ASN A 23 -8.46 -0.97 1.08
C ASN A 23 -7.65 -2.14 1.66
N ALA A 24 -6.55 -2.56 1.03
CA ALA A 24 -5.68 -3.62 1.52
C ALA A 24 -5.11 -3.28 2.91
N ILE A 25 -4.60 -2.05 3.09
CA ILE A 25 -4.11 -1.56 4.39
C ILE A 25 -5.22 -1.59 5.43
N ALA A 26 -6.41 -1.09 5.09
CA ALA A 26 -7.53 -1.05 6.03
C ALA A 26 -8.00 -2.46 6.44
N VAL A 27 -8.10 -3.39 5.49
CA VAL A 27 -8.55 -4.76 5.76
C VAL A 27 -7.54 -5.54 6.61
N VAL A 28 -6.25 -5.51 6.23
CA VAL A 28 -5.20 -6.22 6.98
C VAL A 28 -4.97 -5.58 8.35
N GLY A 29 -4.87 -4.25 8.40
CA GLY A 29 -4.65 -3.51 9.64
C GLY A 29 -5.83 -3.60 10.62
N ALA A 30 -7.08 -3.78 10.13
CA ALA A 30 -8.25 -4.03 10.96
C ALA A 30 -8.31 -5.46 11.55
N GLY A 31 -7.30 -6.29 11.31
CA GLY A 31 -7.16 -7.61 11.95
C GLY A 31 -7.31 -8.83 11.02
N ASN A 32 -7.55 -8.66 9.72
CA ASN A 32 -7.62 -9.78 8.78
C ASN A 32 -6.22 -10.30 8.37
N LYS A 33 -5.42 -10.67 9.35
CA LYS A 33 -4.00 -11.03 9.20
C LYS A 33 -3.75 -12.54 9.01
N ALA A 34 -4.72 -13.40 9.31
CA ALA A 34 -4.51 -14.85 9.27
C ALA A 34 -3.96 -15.28 7.91
N GLY A 35 -2.80 -15.96 7.92
CA GLY A 35 -2.10 -16.44 6.74
C GLY A 35 -1.45 -15.36 5.86
N VAL A 36 -1.58 -14.07 6.17
CA VAL A 36 -0.91 -13.00 5.41
C VAL A 36 0.56 -12.97 5.76
N ARG A 37 1.41 -13.20 4.76
CA ARG A 37 2.87 -13.25 4.88
C ARG A 37 3.56 -11.93 4.54
N ALA A 38 3.01 -11.19 3.58
CA ALA A 38 3.53 -9.90 3.18
C ALA A 38 2.44 -9.03 2.54
N VAL A 39 2.62 -7.72 2.63
CA VAL A 39 1.73 -6.71 2.03
C VAL A 39 2.57 -5.76 1.18
N ALA A 40 2.28 -5.65 -0.11
CA ALA A 40 2.90 -4.67 -1.01
C ALA A 40 1.83 -3.70 -1.52
N ILE A 41 2.12 -2.43 -1.44
CA ILE A 41 1.19 -1.35 -1.77
C ILE A 41 1.84 -0.41 -2.77
N GLU A 42 1.12 -0.11 -3.84
CA GLU A 42 1.58 0.74 -4.92
C GLU A 42 0.69 1.96 -5.08
N SER A 43 1.31 3.15 -5.19
CA SER A 43 0.68 4.41 -5.62
C SER A 43 -0.64 4.70 -4.89
N THR A 44 -0.68 4.50 -3.57
CA THR A 44 -1.89 4.69 -2.76
C THR A 44 -1.88 6.01 -1.99
N PHE A 45 -3.04 6.42 -1.50
CA PHE A 45 -3.19 7.64 -0.69
C PHE A 45 -3.34 7.34 0.80
N SER A 46 -2.87 8.27 1.62
CA SER A 46 -2.85 8.13 3.08
C SER A 46 -4.24 8.30 3.71
N SER A 47 -5.06 9.21 3.19
CA SER A 47 -6.44 9.41 3.62
C SER A 47 -7.33 9.99 2.52
N TYR A 48 -8.63 9.72 2.61
CA TYR A 48 -9.61 10.25 1.66
C TYR A 48 -9.70 11.78 1.72
N SER A 49 -9.65 12.37 2.91
CA SER A 49 -9.66 13.83 3.06
C SER A 49 -8.39 14.46 2.49
N SER A 50 -7.24 13.83 2.63
CA SER A 50 -5.97 14.35 2.13
C SER A 50 -5.94 14.35 0.60
N ILE A 51 -6.33 13.25 -0.04
CA ILE A 51 -6.38 13.20 -1.51
C ILE A 51 -7.45 14.13 -2.07
N ALA A 52 -8.58 14.31 -1.38
CA ALA A 52 -9.60 15.28 -1.77
C ALA A 52 -9.05 16.72 -1.74
N ASN A 53 -8.29 17.08 -0.69
CA ASN A 53 -7.65 18.39 -0.59
C ASN A 53 -6.56 18.60 -1.65
N ASP A 54 -5.84 17.56 -2.05
CA ASP A 54 -4.86 17.66 -3.14
C ASP A 54 -5.52 17.94 -4.51
N LYS A 55 -6.77 17.52 -4.68
CA LYS A 55 -7.55 17.76 -5.92
C LYS A 55 -8.30 19.09 -5.87
N LEU A 56 -8.88 19.42 -4.75
CA LEU A 56 -9.63 20.64 -4.53
C LEU A 56 -9.41 21.12 -3.09
N PRO A 57 -8.66 22.22 -2.88
CA PRO A 57 -8.40 22.76 -1.54
C PRO A 57 -9.71 22.99 -0.76
N GLY A 58 -9.76 22.47 0.47
CA GLY A 58 -10.93 22.53 1.34
C GLY A 58 -11.92 21.37 1.19
N ALA A 59 -11.88 20.59 0.10
CA ALA A 59 -12.81 19.47 -0.10
C ALA A 59 -12.68 18.36 0.94
N GLY A 60 -11.51 18.22 1.55
CA GLY A 60 -11.25 17.20 2.56
C GLY A 60 -12.15 17.30 3.80
N ILE A 61 -12.72 18.48 4.09
CA ILE A 61 -13.65 18.68 5.22
C ILE A 61 -14.95 17.86 5.01
N LEU A 62 -15.34 17.64 3.76
CA LEU A 62 -16.56 16.95 3.39
C LEU A 62 -16.38 15.42 3.30
N VAL A 63 -15.13 14.92 3.46
CA VAL A 63 -14.81 13.50 3.19
C VAL A 63 -14.44 12.78 4.47
N GLY A 64 -15.18 11.71 4.78
CA GLY A 64 -14.93 10.87 5.95
C GLY A 64 -13.68 10.00 5.80
N ASN A 65 -12.95 9.79 6.90
CA ASN A 65 -11.68 9.05 6.94
C ASN A 65 -11.80 7.68 7.63
N ARG A 66 -13.01 7.13 7.78
CA ARG A 66 -13.24 5.91 8.57
C ARG A 66 -12.33 4.74 8.15
N TYR A 67 -12.12 4.57 6.84
CA TYR A 67 -11.32 3.49 6.27
C TYR A 67 -10.01 4.00 5.62
N SER A 68 -9.56 5.17 6.00
CA SER A 68 -8.29 5.72 5.50
C SER A 68 -7.09 4.89 5.94
N ALA A 69 -6.16 4.64 5.02
CA ALA A 69 -4.97 3.83 5.24
C ALA A 69 -4.14 4.29 6.46
N ARG A 70 -4.00 5.60 6.67
CA ARG A 70 -3.25 6.17 7.81
C ARG A 70 -3.74 5.70 9.19
N ARG A 71 -5.00 5.26 9.30
CA ARG A 71 -5.57 4.76 10.56
C ARG A 71 -5.19 3.33 10.88
N PHE A 72 -4.78 2.57 9.88
CA PHE A 72 -4.59 1.13 9.97
C PHE A 72 -3.16 0.68 9.67
N VAL A 73 -2.34 1.52 9.04
CA VAL A 73 -1.02 1.11 8.55
C VAL A 73 -0.08 0.66 9.69
N ALA A 74 -0.15 1.31 10.85
CA ALA A 74 0.65 0.92 12.01
C ALA A 74 0.28 -0.48 12.54
N GLN A 75 -0.98 -0.88 12.38
CA GLN A 75 -1.47 -2.18 12.83
C GLN A 75 -1.12 -3.33 11.88
N ILE A 76 -0.52 -3.09 10.71
CA ILE A 76 -0.06 -4.17 9.82
C ILE A 76 1.04 -5.00 10.47
N SER A 77 1.94 -4.36 11.22
CA SER A 77 2.99 -5.05 11.97
C SER A 77 2.44 -6.25 12.78
N PRO A 78 3.17 -7.37 12.87
CA PRO A 78 4.53 -7.62 12.39
C PRO A 78 4.63 -8.11 10.94
N ILE A 79 3.58 -8.00 10.12
CA ILE A 79 3.60 -8.41 8.72
C ILE A 79 4.47 -7.44 7.92
N PRO A 80 5.46 -7.93 7.12
CA PRO A 80 6.27 -7.08 6.28
C PRO A 80 5.45 -6.24 5.31
N LEU A 81 5.72 -4.93 5.28
CA LEU A 81 5.05 -3.95 4.43
C LEU A 81 6.03 -3.31 3.45
N LEU A 82 5.74 -3.41 2.16
CA LEU A 82 6.40 -2.67 1.10
C LEU A 82 5.47 -1.58 0.58
N LEU A 83 5.95 -0.35 0.55
CA LEU A 83 5.30 0.78 -0.11
C LEU A 83 6.12 1.16 -1.35
N MET A 84 5.49 1.23 -2.52
CA MET A 84 6.12 1.65 -3.78
C MET A 84 5.36 2.83 -4.37
N HIS A 85 6.08 3.83 -4.91
CA HIS A 85 5.44 5.01 -5.49
C HIS A 85 6.30 5.66 -6.56
N GLY A 86 5.67 6.08 -7.64
CA GLY A 86 6.34 6.84 -8.70
C GLY A 86 6.54 8.31 -8.32
N THR A 87 7.76 8.85 -8.52
CA THR A 87 8.04 10.25 -8.14
C THR A 87 7.36 11.28 -9.05
N ALA A 88 6.89 10.86 -10.23
CA ALA A 88 6.14 11.70 -11.17
C ALA A 88 4.64 11.37 -11.20
N ASP A 89 4.11 10.75 -10.15
CA ASP A 89 2.68 10.48 -10.02
C ASP A 89 1.91 11.79 -9.78
N GLN A 90 1.12 12.20 -10.79
CA GLN A 90 0.28 13.40 -10.74
C GLN A 90 -1.15 13.11 -10.30
N VAL A 91 -1.53 11.84 -10.19
CA VAL A 91 -2.85 11.41 -9.71
C VAL A 91 -2.87 11.36 -8.20
N ILE A 92 -1.89 10.65 -7.61
CA ILE A 92 -1.67 10.56 -6.17
C ILE A 92 -0.22 10.93 -5.90
N PRO A 93 0.06 12.09 -5.30
CA PRO A 93 1.44 12.49 -5.01
C PRO A 93 2.18 11.49 -4.10
N ALA A 94 3.46 11.25 -4.37
CA ALA A 94 4.30 10.29 -3.63
C ALA A 94 4.40 10.59 -2.12
N LYS A 95 4.14 11.84 -1.70
CA LYS A 95 4.05 12.24 -0.27
C LYS A 95 3.10 11.34 0.54
N HIS A 96 2.05 10.79 -0.09
CA HIS A 96 1.11 9.91 0.60
C HIS A 96 1.77 8.61 1.06
N SER A 97 2.62 8.00 0.23
CA SER A 97 3.39 6.81 0.64
C SER A 97 4.46 7.14 1.69
N GLN A 98 5.05 8.33 1.64
CA GLN A 98 5.96 8.80 2.68
C GLN A 98 5.25 8.93 4.03
N ILE A 99 4.06 9.57 4.07
CA ILE A 99 3.22 9.65 5.28
C ILE A 99 2.88 8.26 5.81
N LEU A 100 2.49 7.32 4.95
CA LEU A 100 2.18 5.96 5.36
C LEU A 100 3.41 5.23 5.91
N PHE A 101 4.57 5.44 5.29
CA PHE A 101 5.83 4.87 5.76
C PHE A 101 6.22 5.40 7.14
N GLU A 102 6.07 6.69 7.39
CA GLU A 102 6.34 7.28 8.72
C GLU A 102 5.43 6.69 9.80
N LEU A 103 4.16 6.47 9.49
CA LEU A 103 3.15 5.93 10.43
C LEU A 103 3.25 4.41 10.62
N ALA A 104 3.76 3.67 9.63
CA ALA A 104 3.90 2.23 9.71
C ALA A 104 4.93 1.81 10.78
N GLN A 105 4.72 0.64 11.38
CA GLN A 105 5.70 -0.01 12.26
C GLN A 105 6.54 -1.03 11.47
N GLU A 106 7.71 -1.36 12.00
CA GLU A 106 8.59 -2.39 11.40
C GLU A 106 7.91 -3.79 11.38
N PRO A 107 8.27 -4.65 10.39
CA PRO A 107 9.19 -4.42 9.28
C PRO A 107 8.52 -3.68 8.12
N LYS A 108 9.15 -2.61 7.63
CA LYS A 108 8.62 -1.78 6.55
C LYS A 108 9.71 -1.33 5.56
N GLN A 109 9.31 -1.11 4.32
CA GLN A 109 10.19 -0.61 3.26
C GLN A 109 9.44 0.39 2.38
N LEU A 110 10.11 1.46 1.97
CA LEU A 110 9.60 2.43 0.98
C LEU A 110 10.55 2.47 -0.22
N ILE A 111 10.00 2.33 -1.40
CA ILE A 111 10.73 2.45 -2.67
C ILE A 111 10.07 3.53 -3.52
N LEU A 112 10.81 4.59 -3.81
CA LEU A 112 10.40 5.62 -4.73
C LEU A 112 11.01 5.36 -6.11
N ILE A 113 10.17 5.18 -7.12
CA ILE A 113 10.58 4.88 -8.50
C ILE A 113 10.76 6.19 -9.27
N PRO A 114 11.99 6.55 -9.66
CA PRO A 114 12.26 7.78 -10.39
C PRO A 114 11.44 7.87 -11.69
N ASN A 115 10.80 9.02 -11.93
CA ASN A 115 9.96 9.28 -13.09
C ASN A 115 8.81 8.28 -13.29
N GLY A 116 8.47 7.47 -12.28
CA GLY A 116 7.29 6.62 -12.30
C GLY A 116 6.02 7.46 -12.21
N THR A 117 5.02 7.12 -13.03
CA THR A 117 3.69 7.74 -13.02
C THR A 117 2.70 6.83 -12.29
N HIS A 118 1.44 7.26 -12.11
CA HIS A 118 0.43 6.54 -11.32
C HIS A 118 0.25 5.06 -11.70
N LEU A 119 0.20 4.74 -12.98
CA LEU A 119 0.09 3.37 -13.51
C LEU A 119 1.32 2.95 -14.34
N GLY A 120 2.40 3.71 -14.29
CA GLY A 120 3.57 3.53 -15.15
C GLY A 120 4.84 3.25 -14.35
N LEU A 121 4.80 2.34 -13.40
CA LEU A 121 5.99 1.87 -12.67
C LEU A 121 6.68 0.72 -13.40
N SER A 122 5.92 -0.11 -14.13
CA SER A 122 6.47 -1.24 -14.89
C SER A 122 7.57 -0.80 -15.86
N GLY A 123 8.66 -1.57 -15.89
CA GLY A 123 9.84 -1.30 -16.69
C GLY A 123 10.73 -0.15 -16.18
N LYS A 124 10.40 0.44 -15.01
CA LYS A 124 11.18 1.55 -14.43
C LYS A 124 11.85 1.15 -13.12
N GLY A 125 13.09 1.62 -12.94
CA GLY A 125 13.81 1.53 -11.66
C GLY A 125 13.90 0.13 -11.05
N GLY A 126 13.77 -0.94 -11.85
CA GLY A 126 13.75 -2.32 -11.35
C GLY A 126 12.50 -2.65 -10.52
N TYR A 127 11.38 -1.98 -10.78
CA TYR A 127 10.11 -2.14 -10.07
C TYR A 127 9.71 -3.61 -9.90
N GLU A 128 9.64 -4.36 -11.02
CA GLU A 128 9.22 -5.77 -11.00
C GLU A 128 10.15 -6.63 -10.15
N THR A 129 11.46 -6.45 -10.32
CA THR A 129 12.46 -7.19 -9.57
C THR A 129 12.31 -6.93 -8.07
N GLN A 130 12.18 -5.66 -7.67
CA GLN A 130 12.05 -5.29 -6.26
C GLN A 130 10.76 -5.83 -5.64
N LEU A 131 9.63 -5.80 -6.37
CA LEU A 131 8.35 -6.36 -5.91
C LEU A 131 8.42 -7.88 -5.76
N LEU A 132 8.97 -8.57 -6.78
CA LEU A 132 9.11 -10.03 -6.76
C LEU A 132 10.08 -10.49 -5.67
N ASP A 133 11.22 -9.82 -5.52
CA ASP A 133 12.20 -10.12 -4.46
C ASP A 133 11.61 -9.92 -3.07
N PHE A 134 10.78 -8.89 -2.88
CA PHE A 134 10.08 -8.68 -1.62
C PHE A 134 9.14 -9.85 -1.32
N PHE A 135 8.30 -10.24 -2.26
CA PHE A 135 7.38 -11.36 -2.06
C PHE A 135 8.09 -12.70 -1.90
N ASN A 136 9.14 -12.98 -2.68
CA ASN A 136 9.90 -14.23 -2.59
C ASN A 136 10.54 -14.40 -1.20
N ARG A 137 11.10 -13.34 -0.63
CA ARG A 137 11.68 -13.37 0.73
C ARG A 137 10.67 -13.68 1.83
N HIS A 138 9.40 -13.46 1.59
CA HIS A 138 8.33 -13.59 2.60
C HIS A 138 7.28 -14.65 2.25
N SER A 139 7.48 -15.41 1.17
CA SER A 139 6.51 -16.42 0.70
C SER A 139 6.65 -17.79 1.39
N GLU A 140 7.72 -18.02 2.15
CA GLU A 140 7.98 -19.29 2.86
C GLU A 140 7.30 -19.38 4.23
#